data_bd46d8364064f6304d3e64dd2ba0a2ad
#
_entry.id   bd46d8364064f6304d3e64dd2ba0a2ad
#
_cell.length_a   1.000
_cell.length_b   1.000
_cell.length_c   1.000
_cell.angle_alpha   90.00
_cell.angle_beta   90.00
_cell.angle_gamma   90.00
#
_symmetry.space_group_name_H-M   'P 1'
#
loop_
_entity.id
_entity.type
_entity.pdbx_description
1 polymer ?
#
loop_
_entity_poly.entity_id
_entity_poly.type
_entity_poly.pdbx_seq_one_letter_code
_entity_poly.pdbx_strand_id
1 'polypeptide(L)'
;LMTTEDFMGRYKQLNTKSQDELAKELQVTSEQATILIPCARIYGRFIEVVGCKNLWVPGTDICDGVAMDYAMSRKKIMDKHNFDEDILNEVRGISKRYKGNTVHIQFVRSLAVQIFDVTKKIHGLSKRERLILELAAMLHDCGKYISIHNAAECSYNIIMATEIIGLSHREREMLAQVVKYNTTPMEPETDLTVIKLTAILRVANALDRSHKQKMQDCRFELKDSELVISTKSKEDIALEKGLFVDKAEFFEEVYGIKPVIRQKKFNV
;
A
#
# COMPACT_ATOMS: atom_id res chain seq x y z
N LEU A 1 -5.51 15.48 -27.33
CA LEU A 1 -5.20 16.62 -26.47
C LEU A 1 -6.18 17.74 -26.77
N MET A 2 -6.82 18.31 -25.76
CA MET A 2 -7.80 19.40 -25.85
C MET A 2 -7.31 20.56 -24.99
N THR A 3 -7.44 21.80 -25.45
CA THR A 3 -7.12 22.95 -24.61
C THR A 3 -8.22 23.22 -23.60
N THR A 4 -7.91 23.86 -22.49
CA THR A 4 -8.92 24.33 -21.52
C THR A 4 -9.93 25.28 -22.17
N GLU A 5 -9.46 26.15 -23.06
CA GLU A 5 -10.32 27.08 -23.79
C GLU A 5 -11.35 26.35 -24.68
N ASP A 6 -10.89 25.33 -25.43
CA ASP A 6 -11.78 24.49 -26.25
C ASP A 6 -12.82 23.76 -25.40
N PHE A 7 -12.40 23.20 -24.26
CA PHE A 7 -13.33 22.55 -23.34
C PHE A 7 -14.38 23.52 -22.81
N MET A 8 -13.96 24.67 -22.32
CA MET A 8 -14.87 25.69 -21.77
C MET A 8 -15.79 26.28 -22.83
N GLY A 9 -15.30 26.43 -24.07
CA GLY A 9 -16.13 26.82 -25.22
C GLY A 9 -17.23 25.82 -25.52
N ARG A 10 -16.88 24.52 -25.57
CA ARG A 10 -17.85 23.43 -25.75
C ARG A 10 -18.83 23.34 -24.59
N TYR A 11 -18.36 23.47 -23.36
CA TYR A 11 -19.22 23.48 -22.17
C TYR A 11 -20.26 24.59 -22.20
N LYS A 12 -19.89 25.81 -22.62
CA LYS A 12 -20.84 26.89 -22.79
C LYS A 12 -21.92 26.56 -23.84
N GLN A 13 -21.52 25.96 -24.97
CA GLN A 13 -22.44 25.55 -26.03
C GLN A 13 -23.40 24.45 -25.54
N LEU A 14 -22.92 23.47 -24.78
CA LEU A 14 -23.78 22.42 -24.21
C LEU A 14 -24.91 22.99 -23.32
N ASN A 15 -24.58 24.01 -22.51
CA ASN A 15 -25.56 24.65 -21.62
C ASN A 15 -26.65 25.45 -22.35
N THR A 16 -26.54 25.70 -23.65
CA THR A 16 -27.55 26.43 -24.43
C THR A 16 -28.56 25.50 -25.09
N LYS A 17 -28.38 24.17 -25.01
CA LYS A 17 -29.17 23.17 -25.72
C LYS A 17 -30.04 22.38 -24.76
N SER A 18 -31.19 21.95 -25.24
CA SER A 18 -32.07 21.03 -24.54
C SER A 18 -31.48 19.59 -24.56
N GLN A 19 -31.96 18.75 -23.65
CA GLN A 19 -31.57 17.34 -23.60
C GLN A 19 -31.82 16.60 -24.92
N ASP A 20 -32.97 16.86 -25.57
CA ASP A 20 -33.32 16.20 -26.81
C ASP A 20 -32.46 16.66 -28.00
N GLU A 21 -32.05 17.93 -28.02
CA GLU A 21 -31.10 18.46 -29.00
C GLU A 21 -29.73 17.84 -28.82
N LEU A 22 -29.27 17.70 -27.57
CA LEU A 22 -27.98 17.06 -27.26
C LEU A 22 -27.99 15.58 -27.65
N ALA A 23 -29.07 14.85 -27.35
CA ALA A 23 -29.20 13.44 -27.69
C ALA A 23 -29.10 13.23 -29.21
N LYS A 24 -29.78 14.06 -29.99
CA LYS A 24 -29.77 14.01 -31.46
C LYS A 24 -28.43 14.38 -32.07
N GLU A 25 -27.84 15.49 -31.61
CA GLU A 25 -26.59 16.01 -32.15
C GLU A 25 -25.38 15.09 -31.87
N LEU A 26 -25.35 14.55 -30.66
CA LEU A 26 -24.25 13.69 -30.22
C LEU A 26 -24.49 12.21 -30.51
N GLN A 27 -25.66 11.86 -31.03
CA GLN A 27 -26.08 10.48 -31.31
C GLN A 27 -25.98 9.57 -30.08
N VAL A 28 -26.38 10.10 -28.92
CA VAL A 28 -26.37 9.39 -27.63
C VAL A 28 -27.82 9.15 -27.17
N THR A 29 -28.01 8.28 -26.18
CA THR A 29 -29.32 8.06 -25.58
C THR A 29 -29.78 9.29 -24.77
N SER A 30 -31.08 9.42 -24.55
CA SER A 30 -31.65 10.50 -23.72
C SER A 30 -31.10 10.47 -22.30
N GLU A 31 -30.84 9.27 -21.74
CA GLU A 31 -30.24 9.08 -20.44
C GLU A 31 -28.77 9.60 -20.41
N GLN A 32 -28.00 9.29 -21.44
CA GLN A 32 -26.61 9.79 -21.56
C GLN A 32 -26.60 11.31 -21.71
N ALA A 33 -27.51 11.89 -22.47
CA ALA A 33 -27.63 13.34 -22.62
C ALA A 33 -27.96 14.04 -21.28
N THR A 34 -28.74 13.40 -20.39
CA THR A 34 -29.12 13.94 -19.08
C THR A 34 -27.91 14.15 -18.17
N ILE A 35 -26.95 13.24 -18.20
CA ILE A 35 -25.74 13.31 -17.33
C ILE A 35 -24.62 14.16 -17.92
N LEU A 36 -24.67 14.50 -19.20
CA LEU A 36 -23.58 15.19 -19.91
C LEU A 36 -23.28 16.57 -19.31
N ILE A 37 -24.29 17.38 -19.05
CA ILE A 37 -24.12 18.74 -18.49
C ILE A 37 -23.58 18.68 -17.06
N PRO A 38 -24.13 17.87 -16.12
CA PRO A 38 -23.54 17.68 -14.79
C PRO A 38 -22.07 17.22 -14.83
N CYS A 39 -21.75 16.24 -15.68
CA CYS A 39 -20.36 15.79 -15.86
C CYS A 39 -19.45 16.91 -16.37
N ALA A 40 -19.87 17.63 -17.41
CA ALA A 40 -19.08 18.73 -17.96
C ALA A 40 -18.85 19.84 -16.91
N ARG A 41 -19.82 20.11 -16.04
CA ARG A 41 -19.72 21.06 -14.93
C ARG A 41 -18.69 20.62 -13.90
N ILE A 42 -18.67 19.34 -13.53
CA ILE A 42 -17.70 18.77 -12.60
C ILE A 42 -16.28 18.89 -13.18
N TYR A 43 -16.09 18.46 -14.43
CA TYR A 43 -14.79 18.60 -15.10
C TYR A 43 -14.37 20.07 -15.22
N GLY A 44 -15.26 20.97 -15.59
CA GLY A 44 -14.99 22.41 -15.65
C GLY A 44 -14.49 22.95 -14.32
N ARG A 45 -15.10 22.54 -13.21
CA ARG A 45 -14.68 22.95 -11.87
C ARG A 45 -13.30 22.41 -11.49
N PHE A 46 -13.01 21.15 -11.82
CA PHE A 46 -11.66 20.60 -11.63
C PHE A 46 -10.60 21.34 -12.42
N ILE A 47 -10.87 21.65 -13.71
CA ILE A 47 -9.99 22.42 -14.57
C ILE A 47 -9.66 23.79 -13.98
N GLU A 48 -10.68 24.50 -13.49
CA GLU A 48 -10.51 25.80 -12.85
C GLU A 48 -9.64 25.72 -11.57
N VAL A 49 -9.92 24.74 -10.71
CA VAL A 49 -9.20 24.56 -9.43
C VAL A 49 -7.75 24.15 -9.63
N VAL A 50 -7.50 23.26 -10.59
CA VAL A 50 -6.15 22.78 -10.90
C VAL A 50 -5.35 23.80 -11.74
N GLY A 51 -6.04 24.65 -12.50
CA GLY A 51 -5.40 25.64 -13.38
C GLY A 51 -4.65 25.01 -14.55
N CYS A 52 -5.10 23.84 -15.03
CA CYS A 52 -4.47 23.16 -16.17
C CYS A 52 -4.75 23.89 -17.48
N LYS A 53 -3.76 23.89 -18.40
CA LYS A 53 -3.88 24.51 -19.73
C LYS A 53 -4.40 23.53 -20.78
N ASN A 54 -4.14 22.26 -20.58
CA ASN A 54 -4.47 21.19 -21.52
C ASN A 54 -5.08 20.00 -20.78
N LEU A 55 -5.98 19.30 -21.47
CA LEU A 55 -6.62 18.08 -21.06
C LEU A 55 -6.21 16.95 -22.02
N TRP A 56 -5.78 15.85 -21.49
CA TRP A 56 -5.58 14.66 -22.28
C TRP A 56 -6.84 13.81 -22.23
N VAL A 57 -7.48 13.63 -23.38
CA VAL A 57 -8.67 12.78 -23.54
C VAL A 57 -8.26 11.60 -24.41
N PRO A 58 -7.95 10.45 -23.81
CA PRO A 58 -7.41 9.30 -24.55
C PRO A 58 -8.43 8.63 -25.45
N GLY A 59 -9.73 8.79 -25.19
CA GLY A 59 -10.81 8.11 -25.91
C GLY A 59 -10.90 6.62 -25.58
N THR A 60 -10.42 6.22 -24.42
CA THR A 60 -10.50 4.84 -23.91
C THR A 60 -11.64 4.68 -22.92
N ASP A 61 -12.15 3.48 -22.82
CA ASP A 61 -13.20 3.11 -21.87
C ASP A 61 -12.80 1.93 -20.96
N ILE A 62 -13.71 1.49 -20.11
CA ILE A 62 -13.48 0.35 -19.20
C ILE A 62 -13.20 -0.94 -19.98
N CYS A 63 -13.85 -1.13 -21.13
CA CYS A 63 -13.64 -2.33 -21.96
C CYS A 63 -12.22 -2.39 -22.51
N ASP A 64 -11.66 -1.25 -22.92
CA ASP A 64 -10.27 -1.17 -23.35
C ASP A 64 -9.33 -1.54 -22.21
N GLY A 65 -9.61 -1.08 -20.98
CA GLY A 65 -8.85 -1.44 -19.78
C GLY A 65 -8.89 -2.94 -19.50
N VAL A 66 -10.06 -3.56 -19.55
CA VAL A 66 -10.22 -5.01 -19.34
C VAL A 66 -9.52 -5.81 -20.44
N ALA A 67 -9.62 -5.38 -21.69
CA ALA A 67 -8.94 -6.03 -22.83
C ALA A 67 -7.40 -5.94 -22.67
N MET A 68 -6.90 -4.79 -22.22
CA MET A 68 -5.48 -4.58 -21.96
C MET A 68 -4.96 -5.46 -20.83
N ASP A 69 -5.69 -5.53 -19.70
CA ASP A 69 -5.34 -6.40 -18.56
C ASP A 69 -5.29 -7.87 -18.98
N TYR A 70 -6.27 -8.33 -19.75
CA TYR A 70 -6.26 -9.70 -20.30
C TYR A 70 -5.06 -9.95 -21.22
N ALA A 71 -4.72 -9.02 -22.10
CA ALA A 71 -3.57 -9.15 -22.99
C ALA A 71 -2.24 -9.17 -22.23
N MET A 72 -2.11 -8.37 -21.18
CA MET A 72 -0.94 -8.34 -20.30
C MET A 72 -0.81 -9.64 -19.49
N SER A 73 -1.92 -10.16 -18.93
CA SER A 73 -1.94 -11.41 -18.18
C SER A 73 -1.48 -12.60 -19.04
N ARG A 74 -1.73 -12.54 -20.35
CA ARG A 74 -1.27 -13.53 -21.35
C ARG A 74 0.12 -13.23 -21.90
N LYS A 75 0.84 -12.23 -21.38
CA LYS A 75 2.17 -11.79 -21.84
C LYS A 75 2.22 -11.42 -23.34
N LYS A 76 1.09 -11.04 -23.93
CA LYS A 76 1.02 -10.61 -25.33
C LYS A 76 1.39 -9.14 -25.52
N ILE A 77 1.20 -8.35 -24.46
CA ILE A 77 1.58 -6.94 -24.39
C ILE A 77 2.39 -6.76 -23.11
N MET A 78 3.45 -5.99 -23.18
CA MET A 78 4.22 -5.56 -22.00
C MET A 78 3.90 -4.11 -21.73
N ASP A 79 3.32 -3.85 -20.57
CA ASP A 79 3.20 -2.48 -20.07
C ASP A 79 4.54 -2.01 -19.54
N LYS A 80 4.86 -0.73 -19.81
CA LYS A 80 6.04 -0.05 -19.25
C LYS A 80 5.71 0.67 -17.94
N HIS A 81 4.41 0.78 -17.60
CA HIS A 81 3.97 1.45 -16.40
C HIS A 81 4.07 0.54 -15.17
N ASN A 82 4.51 1.08 -14.06
CA ASN A 82 4.62 0.35 -12.80
C ASN A 82 3.44 0.67 -11.89
N PHE A 83 2.35 -0.06 -12.03
CA PHE A 83 1.15 0.09 -11.18
C PHE A 83 1.42 -0.15 -9.69
N ASP A 84 2.39 -1.00 -9.34
CA ASP A 84 2.76 -1.22 -7.94
C ASP A 84 3.31 0.07 -7.30
N GLU A 85 4.04 0.90 -8.08
CA GLU A 85 4.52 2.20 -7.59
C GLU A 85 3.39 3.21 -7.40
N ASP A 86 2.33 3.17 -8.21
CA ASP A 86 1.15 4.01 -8.02
C ASP A 86 0.45 3.68 -6.69
N ILE A 87 0.26 2.38 -6.41
CA ILE A 87 -0.31 1.91 -5.14
C ILE A 87 0.55 2.37 -3.95
N LEU A 88 1.88 2.23 -4.05
CA LEU A 88 2.82 2.68 -3.02
C LEU A 88 2.74 4.20 -2.80
N ASN A 89 2.58 4.98 -3.87
CA ASN A 89 2.44 6.44 -3.78
C ASN A 89 1.12 6.85 -3.13
N GLU A 90 0.03 6.19 -3.45
CA GLU A 90 -1.26 6.42 -2.82
C GLU A 90 -1.21 6.12 -1.32
N VAL A 91 -0.69 4.94 -0.93
CA VAL A 91 -0.53 4.56 0.47
C VAL A 91 0.42 5.48 1.23
N ARG A 92 1.45 6.02 0.56
CA ARG A 92 2.31 7.08 1.12
C ARG A 92 1.51 8.35 1.44
N GLY A 93 0.56 8.69 0.58
CA GLY A 93 -0.39 9.80 0.80
C GLY A 93 -1.29 9.56 2.02
N ILE A 94 -1.83 8.34 2.16
CA ILE A 94 -2.64 7.92 3.31
C ILE A 94 -1.80 8.02 4.60
N SER A 95 -0.60 7.44 4.62
CA SER A 95 0.30 7.48 5.77
C SER A 95 0.60 8.92 6.23
N LYS A 96 0.83 9.84 5.28
CA LYS A 96 1.03 11.27 5.57
C LYS A 96 -0.23 11.92 6.17
N ARG A 97 -1.42 11.60 5.65
CA ARG A 97 -2.71 12.10 6.15
C ARG A 97 -2.90 11.77 7.63
N TYR A 98 -2.51 10.56 8.04
CA TYR A 98 -2.59 10.09 9.42
C TYR A 98 -1.29 10.31 10.21
N LYS A 99 -0.44 11.25 9.77
CA LYS A 99 0.78 11.71 10.45
C LYS A 99 1.71 10.58 10.90
N GLY A 100 1.83 9.54 10.10
CA GLY A 100 2.77 8.45 10.35
C GLY A 100 4.22 8.96 10.45
N ASN A 101 5.00 8.38 11.36
CA ASN A 101 6.43 8.69 11.48
C ASN A 101 7.17 8.16 10.24
N THR A 102 7.43 9.03 9.28
CA THR A 102 8.01 8.67 7.98
C THR A 102 9.33 7.92 8.10
N VAL A 103 10.21 8.31 9.04
CA VAL A 103 11.53 7.70 9.20
C VAL A 103 11.41 6.26 9.71
N HIS A 104 10.62 6.07 10.77
CA HIS A 104 10.30 4.75 11.32
C HIS A 104 9.64 3.84 10.27
N ILE A 105 8.60 4.34 9.61
CA ILE A 105 7.84 3.60 8.60
C ILE A 105 8.73 3.12 7.45
N GLN A 106 9.57 4.00 6.90
CA GLN A 106 10.47 3.60 5.82
C GLN A 106 11.50 2.57 6.28
N PHE A 107 11.97 2.69 7.50
CA PHE A 107 12.91 1.73 8.06
C PHE A 107 12.24 0.37 8.28
N VAL A 108 11.08 0.31 8.95
CA VAL A 108 10.31 -0.94 9.14
C VAL A 108 9.96 -1.59 7.78
N ARG A 109 9.54 -0.79 6.80
CA ARG A 109 9.29 -1.27 5.43
C ARG A 109 10.54 -1.94 4.85
N SER A 110 11.70 -1.30 4.95
CA SER A 110 12.94 -1.85 4.41
C SER A 110 13.35 -3.16 5.09
N LEU A 111 13.16 -3.25 6.40
CA LEU A 111 13.41 -4.47 7.17
C LEU A 111 12.45 -5.60 6.79
N ALA A 112 11.15 -5.30 6.71
CA ALA A 112 10.13 -6.28 6.34
C ALA A 112 10.39 -6.88 4.95
N VAL A 113 10.75 -6.04 3.98
CA VAL A 113 11.11 -6.45 2.62
C VAL A 113 12.35 -7.35 2.60
N GLN A 114 13.40 -6.99 3.34
CA GLN A 114 14.61 -7.80 3.42
C GLN A 114 14.33 -9.16 4.06
N ILE A 115 13.55 -9.22 5.14
CA ILE A 115 13.14 -10.49 5.76
C ILE A 115 12.34 -11.32 4.76
N PHE A 116 11.37 -10.74 4.07
CA PHE A 116 10.59 -11.41 3.05
C PHE A 116 11.46 -12.01 1.95
N ASP A 117 12.38 -11.22 1.39
CA ASP A 117 13.22 -11.64 0.28
C ASP A 117 14.19 -12.76 0.69
N VAL A 118 14.77 -12.71 1.89
CA VAL A 118 15.67 -13.76 2.42
C VAL A 118 14.91 -15.05 2.73
N THR A 119 13.66 -14.95 3.21
CA THR A 119 12.83 -16.11 3.58
C THR A 119 11.97 -16.63 2.43
N LYS A 120 12.13 -16.12 1.21
CA LYS A 120 11.30 -16.43 0.03
C LYS A 120 11.17 -17.92 -0.25
N LYS A 121 12.23 -18.71 -0.08
CA LYS A 121 12.22 -20.17 -0.32
C LYS A 121 11.37 -20.92 0.71
N ILE A 122 11.09 -20.31 1.86
CA ILE A 122 10.37 -20.94 2.98
C ILE A 122 8.89 -20.57 2.93
N HIS A 123 8.56 -19.29 2.76
CA HIS A 123 7.17 -18.87 2.80
C HIS A 123 6.37 -19.18 1.53
N GLY A 124 7.02 -19.26 0.35
CA GLY A 124 6.35 -19.57 -0.91
C GLY A 124 5.39 -18.48 -1.41
N LEU A 125 5.44 -17.27 -0.84
CA LEU A 125 4.59 -16.16 -1.23
C LEU A 125 5.11 -15.47 -2.50
N SER A 126 4.20 -14.80 -3.23
CA SER A 126 4.46 -14.14 -4.50
C SER A 126 4.91 -12.68 -4.36
N LYS A 127 5.15 -12.02 -5.49
CA LYS A 127 5.43 -10.58 -5.52
C LYS A 127 4.23 -9.74 -5.04
N ARG A 128 3.02 -10.26 -5.19
CA ARG A 128 1.82 -9.53 -4.78
C ARG A 128 1.68 -9.49 -3.26
N GLU A 129 1.94 -10.59 -2.57
CA GLU A 129 1.99 -10.60 -1.10
C GLU A 129 3.15 -9.77 -0.56
N ARG A 130 4.29 -9.71 -1.29
CA ARG A 130 5.38 -8.79 -0.96
C ARG A 130 4.92 -7.32 -0.97
N LEU A 131 4.16 -6.92 -1.99
CA LEU A 131 3.57 -5.59 -2.04
C LEU A 131 2.63 -5.35 -0.84
N ILE A 132 1.72 -6.28 -0.54
CA ILE A 132 0.83 -6.17 0.63
C ILE A 132 1.62 -5.97 1.93
N LEU A 133 2.73 -6.68 2.10
CA LEU A 133 3.62 -6.49 3.26
C LEU A 133 4.23 -5.08 3.31
N GLU A 134 4.67 -4.57 2.16
CA GLU A 134 5.20 -3.20 2.07
C GLU A 134 4.15 -2.16 2.46
N LEU A 135 2.93 -2.32 1.96
CA LEU A 135 1.80 -1.45 2.30
C LEU A 135 1.44 -1.55 3.79
N ALA A 136 1.46 -2.77 4.34
CA ALA A 136 1.21 -3.00 5.76
C ALA A 136 2.27 -2.30 6.64
N ALA A 137 3.55 -2.39 6.26
CA ALA A 137 4.62 -1.67 6.94
C ALA A 137 4.46 -0.14 6.86
N MET A 138 3.86 0.37 5.78
CA MET A 138 3.62 1.81 5.63
C MET A 138 2.42 2.33 6.42
N LEU A 139 1.45 1.47 6.75
CA LEU A 139 0.19 1.84 7.41
C LEU A 139 0.07 1.31 8.85
N HIS A 140 1.04 0.54 9.35
CA HIS A 140 0.91 -0.18 10.63
C HIS A 140 0.62 0.72 11.84
N ASP A 141 0.96 1.99 11.76
CA ASP A 141 0.80 2.98 12.82
C ASP A 141 -0.28 4.03 12.56
N CYS A 142 -0.99 3.98 11.41
CA CYS A 142 -1.93 5.05 11.01
C CYS A 142 -3.07 5.24 12.01
N GLY A 143 -3.50 4.21 12.71
CA GLY A 143 -4.56 4.27 13.72
C GLY A 143 -4.19 5.03 14.98
N LYS A 144 -2.89 5.20 15.28
CA LYS A 144 -2.40 5.99 16.41
C LYS A 144 -2.83 7.45 16.34
N TYR A 145 -3.09 7.95 15.13
CA TYR A 145 -3.62 9.29 14.91
C TYR A 145 -5.01 9.48 15.50
N ILE A 146 -5.81 8.43 15.54
CA ILE A 146 -7.18 8.45 16.08
C ILE A 146 -7.15 8.07 17.56
N SER A 147 -6.52 6.94 17.89
CA SER A 147 -6.46 6.43 19.27
C SER A 147 -5.17 5.63 19.49
N ILE A 148 -4.40 6.01 20.51
CA ILE A 148 -3.20 5.25 20.90
C ILE A 148 -3.58 3.92 21.54
N HIS A 149 -4.66 3.90 22.35
CA HIS A 149 -5.09 2.70 23.07
C HIS A 149 -5.77 1.68 22.16
N ASN A 150 -6.42 2.12 21.08
CA ASN A 150 -7.11 1.26 20.12
C ASN A 150 -6.54 1.38 18.71
N ALA A 151 -5.23 1.56 18.62
CA ALA A 151 -4.55 1.86 17.35
C ALA A 151 -4.72 0.76 16.30
N ALA A 152 -4.68 -0.51 16.70
CA ALA A 152 -4.84 -1.64 15.80
C ALA A 152 -6.20 -1.64 15.08
N GLU A 153 -7.28 -1.51 15.84
CA GLU A 153 -8.64 -1.46 15.31
C GLU A 153 -8.88 -0.20 14.48
N CYS A 154 -8.37 0.94 14.94
CA CYS A 154 -8.43 2.17 14.15
C CYS A 154 -7.68 2.05 12.82
N SER A 155 -6.51 1.40 12.81
CA SER A 155 -5.77 1.15 11.57
C SER A 155 -6.55 0.25 10.61
N TYR A 156 -7.13 -0.84 11.13
CA TYR A 156 -7.99 -1.72 10.36
C TYR A 156 -9.14 -0.95 9.71
N ASN A 157 -9.88 -0.17 10.49
CA ASN A 157 -11.03 0.60 10.01
C ASN A 157 -10.64 1.68 8.99
N ILE A 158 -9.51 2.36 9.19
CA ILE A 158 -8.98 3.33 8.21
C ILE A 158 -8.74 2.64 6.87
N ILE A 159 -8.06 1.49 6.86
CA ILE A 159 -7.72 0.77 5.65
C ILE A 159 -8.98 0.26 4.95
N MET A 160 -9.93 -0.33 5.70
CA MET A 160 -11.18 -0.84 5.13
C MET A 160 -12.09 0.26 4.59
N ALA A 161 -12.10 1.43 5.23
CA ALA A 161 -12.89 2.59 4.80
C ALA A 161 -12.23 3.41 3.66
N THR A 162 -10.95 3.15 3.37
CA THR A 162 -10.21 3.86 2.31
C THR A 162 -10.17 3.01 1.06
N GLU A 163 -10.59 3.56 -0.06
CA GLU A 163 -10.40 2.90 -1.34
C GLU A 163 -8.95 3.11 -1.80
N ILE A 164 -8.22 2.01 -1.99
CA ILE A 164 -6.85 2.02 -2.50
C ILE A 164 -6.92 1.46 -3.92
N ILE A 165 -6.76 2.35 -4.91
CA ILE A 165 -6.85 1.97 -6.33
C ILE A 165 -5.75 0.95 -6.66
N GLY A 166 -6.14 -0.14 -7.32
CA GLY A 166 -5.23 -1.23 -7.67
C GLY A 166 -5.19 -2.37 -6.64
N LEU A 167 -5.91 -2.28 -5.51
CA LEU A 167 -6.18 -3.39 -4.60
C LEU A 167 -7.59 -3.91 -4.76
N SER A 168 -7.75 -5.22 -4.88
CA SER A 168 -9.04 -5.88 -4.73
C SER A 168 -9.56 -5.76 -3.29
N HIS A 169 -10.85 -5.97 -3.08
CA HIS A 169 -11.44 -5.99 -1.73
C HIS A 169 -10.74 -6.99 -0.81
N ARG A 170 -10.46 -8.21 -1.31
CA ARG A 170 -9.76 -9.25 -0.56
C ARG A 170 -8.33 -8.84 -0.17
N GLU A 171 -7.60 -8.19 -1.07
CA GLU A 171 -6.24 -7.70 -0.77
C GLU A 171 -6.25 -6.57 0.25
N ARG A 172 -7.23 -5.67 0.17
CA ARG A 172 -7.41 -4.61 1.16
C ARG A 172 -7.74 -5.16 2.54
N GLU A 173 -8.60 -6.18 2.61
CA GLU A 173 -8.91 -6.87 3.84
C GLU A 173 -7.67 -7.59 4.42
N MET A 174 -6.92 -8.31 3.57
CA MET A 174 -5.64 -8.92 3.97
C MET A 174 -4.67 -7.88 4.53
N LEU A 175 -4.51 -6.74 3.85
CA LEU A 175 -3.70 -5.62 4.31
C LEU A 175 -4.14 -5.12 5.69
N ALA A 176 -5.44 -4.90 5.87
CA ALA A 176 -6.03 -4.42 7.12
C ALA A 176 -5.81 -5.41 8.28
N GLN A 177 -5.98 -6.71 8.02
CA GLN A 177 -5.73 -7.77 9.00
C GLN A 177 -4.25 -7.87 9.39
N VAL A 178 -3.32 -7.83 8.44
CA VAL A 178 -1.87 -7.82 8.72
C VAL A 178 -1.49 -6.64 9.61
N VAL A 179 -2.06 -5.46 9.36
CA VAL A 179 -1.82 -4.28 10.20
C VAL A 179 -2.44 -4.43 11.58
N LYS A 180 -3.68 -4.89 11.69
CA LYS A 180 -4.37 -5.14 12.97
C LYS A 180 -3.57 -6.13 13.83
N TYR A 181 -3.22 -7.27 13.27
CA TYR A 181 -2.53 -8.34 13.97
C TYR A 181 -1.04 -8.07 14.23
N ASN A 182 -0.48 -6.99 13.71
CA ASN A 182 0.89 -6.60 14.09
C ASN A 182 1.05 -6.40 15.60
N THR A 183 0.01 -5.95 16.31
CA THR A 183 0.04 -5.66 17.75
C THR A 183 -1.01 -6.37 18.57
N THR A 184 -1.98 -7.03 17.95
CA THR A 184 -3.06 -7.77 18.65
C THR A 184 -2.92 -9.28 18.45
N PRO A 185 -3.52 -10.11 19.32
CA PRO A 185 -3.64 -11.55 19.10
C PRO A 185 -4.37 -11.85 17.79
N MET A 186 -4.04 -12.99 17.18
CA MET A 186 -4.73 -13.47 15.99
C MET A 186 -5.99 -14.25 16.35
N GLU A 187 -6.99 -14.16 15.48
CA GLU A 187 -8.17 -15.01 15.55
C GLU A 187 -7.86 -16.40 15.00
N PRO A 188 -8.48 -17.48 15.54
CA PRO A 188 -8.16 -18.87 15.17
C PRO A 188 -8.32 -19.20 13.69
N GLU A 189 -9.26 -18.53 13.00
CA GLU A 189 -9.60 -18.78 11.58
C GLU A 189 -8.84 -17.85 10.61
N THR A 190 -7.77 -17.20 11.06
CA THR A 190 -6.99 -16.26 10.24
C THR A 190 -6.32 -16.98 9.05
N ASP A 191 -6.42 -16.38 7.86
CA ASP A 191 -5.77 -16.89 6.63
C ASP A 191 -4.26 -17.05 6.83
N LEU A 192 -3.71 -18.18 6.34
CA LEU A 192 -2.28 -18.49 6.48
C LEU A 192 -1.37 -17.43 5.85
N THR A 193 -1.79 -16.77 4.80
CA THR A 193 -1.04 -15.68 4.15
C THR A 193 -0.95 -14.49 5.10
N VAL A 194 -2.05 -14.12 5.76
CA VAL A 194 -2.09 -13.07 6.78
C VAL A 194 -1.15 -13.42 7.94
N ILE A 195 -1.20 -14.65 8.43
CA ILE A 195 -0.32 -15.13 9.52
C ILE A 195 1.14 -14.96 9.13
N LYS A 196 1.53 -15.43 7.94
CA LYS A 196 2.90 -15.32 7.41
C LYS A 196 3.37 -13.87 7.29
N LEU A 197 2.58 -13.01 6.68
CA LEU A 197 2.93 -11.60 6.50
C LEU A 197 3.02 -10.87 7.85
N THR A 198 2.12 -11.17 8.78
CA THR A 198 2.15 -10.59 10.13
C THR A 198 3.39 -11.01 10.92
N ALA A 199 3.83 -12.26 10.81
CA ALA A 199 5.04 -12.72 11.48
C ALA A 199 6.28 -11.92 11.02
N ILE A 200 6.39 -11.65 9.72
CA ILE A 200 7.46 -10.81 9.17
C ILE A 200 7.34 -9.37 9.68
N LEU A 201 6.15 -8.78 9.62
CA LEU A 201 5.93 -7.40 10.06
C LEU A 201 6.22 -7.20 11.54
N ARG A 202 5.82 -8.15 12.40
CA ARG A 202 6.09 -8.12 13.84
C ARG A 202 7.58 -8.10 14.14
N VAL A 203 8.36 -8.95 13.47
CA VAL A 203 9.82 -8.98 13.60
C VAL A 203 10.44 -7.67 13.13
N ALA A 204 10.05 -7.20 11.94
CA ALA A 204 10.56 -5.93 11.39
C ALA A 204 10.27 -4.73 12.31
N ASN A 205 9.04 -4.64 12.84
CA ASN A 205 8.64 -3.56 13.75
C ASN A 205 9.38 -3.62 15.09
N ALA A 206 9.66 -4.82 15.61
CA ALA A 206 10.41 -4.98 16.87
C ALA A 206 11.85 -4.48 16.75
N LEU A 207 12.46 -4.52 15.55
CA LEU A 207 13.84 -4.07 15.32
C LEU A 207 14.00 -2.52 15.34
N ASP A 208 12.92 -1.76 15.34
CA ASP A 208 12.95 -0.30 15.52
C ASP A 208 11.99 0.18 16.60
N ARG A 209 11.89 -0.55 17.69
CA ARG A 209 10.96 -0.23 18.78
C ARG A 209 11.13 1.15 19.38
N SER A 210 12.38 1.62 19.44
CA SER A 210 12.69 2.96 19.95
C SER A 210 12.41 4.09 18.94
N HIS A 211 12.08 3.78 17.70
CA HIS A 211 11.91 4.70 16.56
C HIS A 211 13.18 5.56 16.30
N LYS A 212 14.34 5.02 16.63
CA LYS A 212 15.65 5.69 16.48
C LYS A 212 16.53 5.10 15.39
N GLN A 213 16.03 4.09 14.68
CA GLN A 213 16.72 3.37 13.58
C GLN A 213 18.15 2.92 13.96
N LYS A 214 18.33 2.43 15.18
CA LYS A 214 19.65 2.03 15.72
C LYS A 214 20.30 0.88 14.94
N MET A 215 19.51 0.13 14.17
CA MET A 215 19.95 -1.05 13.43
C MET A 215 19.96 -0.82 11.91
N GLN A 216 20.30 0.39 11.44
CA GLN A 216 20.31 0.74 10.00
C GLN A 216 21.24 -0.15 9.16
N ASP A 217 22.28 -0.69 9.74
CA ASP A 217 23.29 -1.53 9.09
C ASP A 217 22.98 -3.02 9.18
N CYS A 218 21.79 -3.41 9.66
CA CYS A 218 21.49 -4.81 9.87
C CYS A 218 21.43 -5.59 8.55
N ARG A 219 21.89 -6.85 8.62
CA ARG A 219 21.90 -7.80 7.52
C ARG A 219 21.17 -9.06 7.94
N PHE A 220 20.39 -9.60 7.02
CA PHE A 220 19.62 -10.81 7.22
C PHE A 220 20.24 -11.97 6.46
N GLU A 221 20.38 -13.10 7.11
CA GLU A 221 20.98 -14.29 6.54
C GLU A 221 20.30 -15.53 7.12
N LEU A 222 19.93 -16.47 6.24
CA LEU A 222 19.43 -17.78 6.65
C LEU A 222 20.61 -18.70 6.88
N LYS A 223 20.74 -19.23 8.11
CA LYS A 223 21.75 -20.22 8.46
C LYS A 223 21.11 -21.34 9.26
N ASP A 224 21.18 -22.54 8.71
CA ASP A 224 20.56 -23.73 9.29
C ASP A 224 19.08 -23.49 9.61
N SER A 225 18.70 -23.49 10.87
CA SER A 225 17.34 -23.20 11.36
C SER A 225 17.18 -21.80 11.97
N GLU A 226 18.09 -20.86 11.65
CA GLU A 226 18.04 -19.51 12.19
C GLU A 226 17.95 -18.44 11.09
N LEU A 227 17.12 -17.42 11.33
CA LEU A 227 17.20 -16.15 10.63
C LEU A 227 18.12 -15.23 11.40
N VAL A 228 19.39 -15.18 10.99
CA VAL A 228 20.42 -14.36 11.66
C VAL A 228 20.30 -12.90 11.24
N ILE A 229 20.05 -12.03 12.21
CA ILE A 229 19.98 -10.58 12.05
C ILE A 229 21.25 -9.99 12.67
N SER A 230 22.24 -9.66 11.83
CA SER A 230 23.52 -9.16 12.28
C SER A 230 23.61 -7.64 12.16
N THR A 231 24.09 -6.95 13.21
CA THR A 231 24.33 -5.51 13.19
C THR A 231 25.74 -5.18 13.72
N LYS A 232 26.31 -4.09 13.19
CA LYS A 232 27.54 -3.46 13.69
C LYS A 232 27.25 -2.22 14.52
N SER A 233 26.00 -1.91 14.81
CA SER A 233 25.61 -0.76 15.61
C SER A 233 26.31 -0.80 16.97
N LYS A 234 26.82 0.35 17.40
CA LYS A 234 27.40 0.56 18.76
C LYS A 234 26.35 1.04 19.76
N GLU A 235 25.14 1.31 19.28
CA GLU A 235 24.03 1.80 20.09
C GLU A 235 23.52 0.72 21.05
N ASP A 236 22.94 1.17 22.17
CA ASP A 236 22.23 0.26 23.06
C ASP A 236 20.90 -0.14 22.43
N ILE A 237 20.77 -1.42 22.10
CA ILE A 237 19.57 -2.05 21.52
C ILE A 237 18.84 -2.94 22.54
N ALA A 238 18.96 -2.68 23.83
CA ALA A 238 18.31 -3.48 24.87
C ALA A 238 16.79 -3.48 24.73
N LEU A 239 16.19 -2.33 24.38
CA LEU A 239 14.74 -2.21 24.18
C LEU A 239 14.26 -3.06 22.98
N GLU A 240 14.99 -2.99 21.88
CA GLU A 240 14.71 -3.78 20.67
C GLU A 240 14.82 -5.28 20.99
N LYS A 241 15.89 -5.72 21.66
CA LYS A 241 16.08 -7.12 22.07
C LYS A 241 14.99 -7.62 23.01
N GLY A 242 14.57 -6.82 24.00
CA GLY A 242 13.58 -7.23 24.99
C GLY A 242 12.22 -7.53 24.36
N LEU A 243 11.75 -6.72 23.44
CA LEU A 243 10.46 -6.91 22.76
C LEU A 243 10.55 -7.83 21.54
N PHE A 244 11.75 -8.12 21.09
CA PHE A 244 11.98 -9.02 19.96
C PHE A 244 11.68 -10.47 20.29
N VAL A 245 11.88 -10.90 21.54
CA VAL A 245 11.76 -12.31 21.96
C VAL A 245 10.39 -12.89 21.60
N ASP A 246 9.30 -12.26 22.07
CA ASP A 246 7.93 -12.72 21.78
C ASP A 246 7.62 -12.75 20.27
N LYS A 247 8.21 -11.80 19.51
CA LYS A 247 7.99 -11.71 18.07
C LYS A 247 8.79 -12.76 17.32
N ALA A 248 9.97 -13.10 17.83
CA ALA A 248 10.81 -14.17 17.30
C ALA A 248 10.18 -15.55 17.55
N GLU A 249 9.58 -15.78 18.72
CA GLU A 249 8.85 -17.02 19.03
C GLU A 249 7.68 -17.21 18.07
N PHE A 250 6.85 -16.20 17.88
CA PHE A 250 5.75 -16.28 16.91
C PHE A 250 6.24 -16.52 15.47
N PHE A 251 7.35 -15.89 15.07
CA PHE A 251 7.93 -16.15 13.76
C PHE A 251 8.44 -17.59 13.63
N GLU A 252 9.06 -18.14 14.67
CA GLU A 252 9.51 -19.53 14.73
C GLU A 252 8.33 -20.53 14.63
N GLU A 253 7.22 -20.26 15.31
CA GLU A 253 6.00 -21.06 15.20
C GLU A 253 5.45 -21.11 13.77
N VAL A 254 5.49 -19.98 13.06
CA VAL A 254 4.96 -19.85 11.70
C VAL A 254 5.89 -20.46 10.63
N TYR A 255 7.19 -20.28 10.80
CA TYR A 255 8.18 -20.59 9.75
C TYR A 255 9.11 -21.77 10.08
N GLY A 256 9.11 -22.25 11.31
CA GLY A 256 10.04 -23.28 11.79
C GLY A 256 11.50 -22.83 11.87
N ILE A 257 11.76 -21.52 11.78
CA ILE A 257 13.09 -20.91 11.88
C ILE A 257 13.10 -19.79 12.91
N LYS A 258 14.15 -19.75 13.73
CA LYS A 258 14.28 -18.81 14.83
C LYS A 258 15.00 -17.54 14.42
N PRO A 259 14.36 -16.34 14.50
CA PRO A 259 15.07 -15.08 14.34
C PRO A 259 16.01 -14.81 15.52
N VAL A 260 17.26 -14.44 15.24
CA VAL A 260 18.30 -14.18 16.28
C VAL A 260 19.03 -12.89 15.96
N ILE A 261 19.11 -11.97 16.92
CA ILE A 261 19.91 -10.74 16.78
C ILE A 261 21.34 -11.01 17.23
N ARG A 262 22.30 -10.77 16.32
CA ARG A 262 23.76 -10.85 16.61
C ARG A 262 24.39 -9.47 16.45
N GLN A 263 24.69 -8.84 17.58
CA GLN A 263 25.43 -7.57 17.64
C GLN A 263 26.91 -7.88 17.74
N LYS A 264 27.74 -7.43 16.77
CA LYS A 264 29.18 -7.56 16.88
C LYS A 264 29.68 -6.69 18.06
N LYS A 265 30.26 -7.32 19.08
CA LYS A 265 30.99 -6.60 20.13
C LYS A 265 32.24 -6.00 19.49
N PHE A 266 32.38 -4.70 19.55
CA PHE A 266 33.69 -4.08 19.35
C PHE A 266 34.42 -4.21 20.67
N ASN A 267 35.52 -4.97 20.70
CA ASN A 267 36.46 -4.89 21.80
C ASN A 267 37.02 -3.45 21.80
N VAL A 268 36.76 -2.73 22.88
CA VAL A 268 37.35 -1.42 23.17
C VAL A 268 38.84 -1.62 23.49
#